data_c1ab4fc45110ac72632d2d45388e9852
#
_entry.id   c1ab4fc45110ac72632d2d45388e9852
#
_cell.length_a   1.000
_cell.length_b   1.000
_cell.length_c   1.000
_cell.angle_alpha   90.00
_cell.angle_beta   90.00
_cell.angle_gamma   90.00
#
_symmetry.space_group_name_H-M   'P 1'
#
loop_
_entity.id
_entity.type
_entity.pdbx_description
1 polymer ?
#
loop_
_entity_poly.entity_id
_entity_poly.type
_entity_poly.pdbx_seq_one_letter_code
_entity_poly.pdbx_strand_id
1 'polypeptide(L)'
;VHLVLNTLSSQGARDARTWQAKFFTSILFLADEEASMGDKGFKSFARAIPVLAGMEQTSGLLKTIYTQWGGLNTLRILVGTGSKTGHLKTIRDLVNFSLGDITPNFLVSMWEVFGDREAIISEGRRFSFSDMKDRVLRLANALQALGLKPKDRCAELLYNGSEFFEAFYACSLVGCPMPFLNWHLTRMGLVDSINRARPNALILHEEFLETILPLREKMPSIEHYIVVGGTVPEGMLGYEDLLERSPATMPEAHLVVALNPYTGGTTGTPKNVNYYDSIGYAFSDLAETPRVTLAEYLRYLVLQFSFLYWFGGTEISDPVSRNIRCLIPGPLYHAGSIAGWVPFILLGATAVPMMRFDPEDFLALIERERINWVFVVPTMLERILALPEKTRHRYDLSTMRTLICAAAPATPELKQGTNALFRRQGCGTDVFTEFYGSSETGVTSVLLARDYQEKPGRYASVGRIRCAETKIFDEDSGTWCPPGKDGKVLTRSLTTISLNYVGSPEKLESAFKKIGNELWFDDGLLGHMDEDGFLYLTGR
;
A
#
# COMPACT_ATOMS: atom_id res chain seq x y z
N VAL A 1 -27.01 -11.63 -6.05
CA VAL A 1 -25.72 -11.64 -6.78
C VAL A 1 -25.93 -12.01 -8.24
N HIS A 2 -26.63 -13.14 -8.57
CA HIS A 2 -26.91 -13.52 -9.96
C HIS A 2 -27.71 -12.44 -10.71
N LEU A 3 -28.70 -11.81 -10.07
CA LEU A 3 -29.51 -10.75 -10.68
C LEU A 3 -28.63 -9.50 -10.97
N VAL A 4 -27.80 -9.09 -10.02
CA VAL A 4 -26.86 -7.96 -10.17
C VAL A 4 -25.85 -8.25 -11.27
N LEU A 5 -25.25 -9.44 -11.29
CA LEU A 5 -24.28 -9.83 -12.31
C LEU A 5 -24.89 -9.93 -13.71
N ASN A 6 -26.15 -10.40 -13.83
CA ASN A 6 -26.85 -10.46 -15.12
C ASN A 6 -27.26 -9.06 -15.62
N THR A 7 -27.65 -8.15 -14.73
CA THR A 7 -27.96 -6.76 -15.10
C THR A 7 -26.70 -6.01 -15.56
N LEU A 8 -25.52 -6.34 -15.00
CA LEU A 8 -24.24 -5.77 -15.41
C LEU A 8 -23.70 -6.34 -16.73
N SER A 9 -24.07 -7.60 -17.08
CA SER A 9 -23.58 -8.28 -18.29
C SER A 9 -24.40 -7.97 -19.55
N SER A 10 -25.68 -7.57 -19.43
CA SER A 10 -26.62 -7.46 -20.54
C SER A 10 -26.65 -6.12 -21.27
N GLN A 11 -25.94 -5.10 -20.77
CA GLN A 11 -25.86 -3.78 -21.42
C GLN A 11 -24.42 -3.29 -21.43
N GLY A 12 -23.82 -3.23 -22.61
CA GLY A 12 -22.54 -2.55 -22.84
C GLY A 12 -22.61 -1.13 -22.27
N ALA A 13 -21.96 -0.91 -21.15
CA ALA A 13 -22.00 0.35 -20.43
C ALA A 13 -21.25 1.42 -21.23
N ARG A 14 -21.99 2.25 -21.95
CA ARG A 14 -21.45 3.43 -22.65
C ARG A 14 -21.27 4.63 -21.72
N ASP A 15 -21.80 4.58 -20.48
CA ASP A 15 -21.67 5.67 -19.49
C ASP A 15 -21.38 5.11 -18.09
N ALA A 16 -20.18 5.45 -17.58
CA ALA A 16 -19.71 5.01 -16.27
C ALA A 16 -20.62 5.47 -15.11
N ARG A 17 -21.26 6.65 -15.22
CA ARG A 17 -22.17 7.17 -14.19
C ARG A 17 -23.45 6.34 -14.09
N THR A 18 -24.00 5.94 -15.21
CA THR A 18 -25.19 5.08 -15.27
C THR A 18 -24.91 3.69 -14.71
N TRP A 19 -23.70 3.15 -14.95
CA TRP A 19 -23.26 1.88 -14.40
C TRP A 19 -23.10 1.93 -12.86
N GLN A 20 -22.46 2.98 -12.36
CA GLN A 20 -22.31 3.21 -10.91
C GLN A 20 -23.66 3.33 -10.21
N ALA A 21 -24.56 4.17 -10.74
CA ALA A 21 -25.88 4.35 -10.16
C ALA A 21 -26.65 3.02 -10.09
N LYS A 22 -26.61 2.21 -11.15
CA LYS A 22 -27.25 0.88 -11.18
C LYS A 22 -26.61 -0.10 -10.21
N PHE A 23 -25.28 -0.13 -10.09
CA PHE A 23 -24.55 -1.00 -9.18
C PHE A 23 -24.92 -0.69 -7.72
N PHE A 24 -24.84 0.58 -7.32
CA PHE A 24 -25.20 0.99 -5.96
C PHE A 24 -26.70 0.86 -5.67
N THR A 25 -27.57 1.14 -6.64
CA THR A 25 -29.02 0.92 -6.48
C THR A 25 -29.34 -0.56 -6.31
N SER A 26 -28.63 -1.45 -7.02
CA SER A 26 -28.79 -2.89 -6.86
C SER A 26 -28.32 -3.38 -5.49
N ILE A 27 -27.23 -2.84 -4.96
CA ILE A 27 -26.78 -3.13 -3.58
C ILE A 27 -27.79 -2.63 -2.56
N LEU A 28 -28.34 -1.43 -2.74
CA LEU A 28 -29.40 -0.87 -1.88
C LEU A 28 -30.68 -1.72 -1.87
N PHE A 29 -31.14 -2.13 -3.06
CA PHE A 29 -32.34 -2.94 -3.20
C PHE A 29 -32.19 -4.31 -2.52
N LEU A 30 -31.02 -4.92 -2.64
CA LEU A 30 -30.71 -6.21 -1.99
C LEU A 30 -30.56 -6.07 -0.46
N ALA A 31 -30.11 -4.91 0.04
CA ALA A 31 -30.01 -4.63 1.46
C ALA A 31 -31.38 -4.35 2.11
N ASP A 32 -32.36 -3.88 1.34
CA ASP A 32 -33.72 -3.55 1.82
C ASP A 32 -34.61 -4.81 1.96
N GLU A 33 -34.38 -5.83 1.12
CA GLU A 33 -35.13 -7.10 1.18
C GLU A 33 -34.76 -7.98 2.40
N GLU A 34 -33.59 -7.78 3.03
CA GLU A 34 -33.09 -8.60 4.15
C GLU A 34 -32.83 -7.79 5.45
N ALA A 35 -33.77 -6.93 5.85
CA ALA A 35 -33.66 -6.00 6.99
C ALA A 35 -33.16 -6.64 8.30
N SER A 36 -31.86 -6.48 8.63
CA SER A 36 -31.34 -6.71 9.98
C SER A 36 -30.08 -5.91 10.37
N MET A 37 -29.63 -4.97 9.56
CA MET A 37 -28.82 -3.90 10.12
C MET A 37 -29.72 -3.05 11.00
N GLY A 38 -29.33 -2.79 12.27
CA GLY A 38 -30.12 -1.89 13.10
C GLY A 38 -30.35 -0.58 12.32
N ASP A 39 -31.56 -0.04 12.43
CA ASP A 39 -32.08 1.09 11.63
C ASP A 39 -31.10 2.29 11.48
N LYS A 40 -30.23 2.52 12.48
CA LYS A 40 -29.19 3.55 12.45
C LYS A 40 -28.02 3.26 11.51
N GLY A 41 -27.56 1.99 11.43
CA GLY A 41 -26.42 1.61 10.58
C GLY A 41 -26.80 1.65 9.10
N PHE A 42 -27.97 1.12 8.74
CA PHE A 42 -28.49 1.15 7.36
C PHE A 42 -28.71 2.58 6.86
N LYS A 43 -29.32 3.47 7.67
CA LYS A 43 -29.54 4.87 7.30
C LYS A 43 -28.22 5.63 7.09
N SER A 44 -27.18 5.33 7.87
CA SER A 44 -25.85 5.92 7.69
C SER A 44 -25.17 5.44 6.41
N PHE A 45 -25.23 4.15 6.11
CA PHE A 45 -24.70 3.57 4.88
C PHE A 45 -25.43 4.09 3.64
N ALA A 46 -26.76 4.11 3.66
CA ALA A 46 -27.59 4.63 2.56
C ALA A 46 -27.28 6.11 2.23
N ARG A 47 -26.95 6.92 3.25
CA ARG A 47 -26.53 8.33 3.05
C ARG A 47 -25.13 8.45 2.42
N ALA A 48 -24.24 7.50 2.63
CA ALA A 48 -22.89 7.52 2.04
C ALA A 48 -22.89 7.16 0.55
N ILE A 49 -23.84 6.33 0.09
CA ILE A 49 -23.88 5.83 -1.30
C ILE A 49 -23.94 6.93 -2.36
N PRO A 50 -24.82 7.95 -2.29
CA PRO A 50 -24.87 9.02 -3.28
C PRO A 50 -23.55 9.79 -3.37
N VAL A 51 -22.87 10.02 -2.23
CA VAL A 51 -21.56 10.69 -2.17
C VAL A 51 -20.51 9.83 -2.86
N LEU A 52 -20.43 8.54 -2.53
CA LEU A 52 -19.47 7.61 -3.14
C LEU A 52 -19.70 7.44 -4.64
N ALA A 53 -20.97 7.34 -5.07
CA ALA A 53 -21.34 7.20 -6.47
C ALA A 53 -20.99 8.45 -7.31
N GLY A 54 -20.95 9.63 -6.70
CA GLY A 54 -20.57 10.88 -7.36
C GLY A 54 -19.07 11.11 -7.49
N MET A 55 -18.24 10.30 -6.83
CA MET A 55 -16.79 10.48 -6.82
C MET A 55 -16.13 9.84 -8.06
N GLU A 56 -15.29 10.60 -8.77
CA GLU A 56 -14.46 10.07 -9.88
C GLU A 56 -13.60 8.88 -9.43
N GLN A 57 -13.07 8.97 -8.20
CA GLN A 57 -12.22 7.96 -7.58
C GLN A 57 -12.92 6.60 -7.44
N THR A 58 -14.21 6.59 -7.11
CA THR A 58 -15.00 5.33 -7.00
C THR A 58 -15.09 4.62 -8.35
N SER A 59 -15.36 5.37 -9.41
CA SER A 59 -15.40 4.84 -10.78
C SER A 59 -14.07 4.27 -11.21
N GLY A 60 -12.99 5.02 -10.97
CA GLY A 60 -11.64 4.62 -11.30
C GLY A 60 -11.20 3.36 -10.55
N LEU A 61 -11.44 3.31 -9.24
CA LEU A 61 -11.11 2.15 -8.41
C LEU A 61 -11.84 0.89 -8.87
N LEU A 62 -13.17 0.96 -9.06
CA LEU A 62 -13.96 -0.17 -9.55
C LEU A 62 -13.49 -0.66 -10.93
N LYS A 63 -13.16 0.26 -11.82
CA LYS A 63 -12.64 -0.05 -13.14
C LYS A 63 -11.28 -0.76 -13.05
N THR A 64 -10.38 -0.34 -12.17
CA THR A 64 -9.08 -0.98 -11.94
C THR A 64 -9.25 -2.39 -11.41
N ILE A 65 -10.05 -2.58 -10.38
CA ILE A 65 -10.34 -3.89 -9.80
C ILE A 65 -10.92 -4.83 -10.86
N TYR A 66 -11.92 -4.37 -11.62
CA TYR A 66 -12.53 -5.15 -12.69
C TYR A 66 -11.50 -5.61 -13.73
N THR A 67 -10.60 -4.72 -14.14
CA THR A 67 -9.59 -5.00 -15.15
C THR A 67 -8.52 -5.96 -14.64
N GLN A 68 -7.97 -5.70 -13.46
CA GLN A 68 -6.88 -6.50 -12.86
C GLN A 68 -7.37 -7.91 -12.50
N TRP A 69 -8.59 -8.05 -12.04
CA TRP A 69 -9.16 -9.35 -11.70
C TRP A 69 -9.71 -10.14 -12.91
N GLY A 70 -9.49 -9.68 -14.13
CA GLY A 70 -10.00 -10.37 -15.32
C GLY A 70 -11.50 -10.30 -15.48
N GLY A 71 -12.15 -9.31 -14.87
CA GLY A 71 -13.57 -9.02 -15.00
C GLY A 71 -14.47 -9.78 -14.03
N LEU A 72 -15.76 -9.85 -14.39
CA LEU A 72 -16.81 -10.43 -13.54
C LEU A 72 -16.61 -11.92 -13.21
N ASN A 73 -15.88 -12.67 -14.03
CA ASN A 73 -15.63 -14.09 -13.76
C ASN A 73 -14.82 -14.29 -12.49
N THR A 74 -13.77 -13.49 -12.28
CA THR A 74 -12.97 -13.54 -11.05
C THR A 74 -13.80 -13.20 -9.83
N LEU A 75 -14.62 -12.15 -9.89
CA LEU A 75 -15.54 -11.80 -8.81
C LEU A 75 -16.54 -12.95 -8.52
N ARG A 76 -17.06 -13.64 -9.55
CA ARG A 76 -17.91 -14.82 -9.37
C ARG A 76 -17.19 -15.96 -8.66
N ILE A 77 -15.92 -16.22 -9.01
CA ILE A 77 -15.11 -17.27 -8.38
C ILE A 77 -14.87 -16.92 -6.91
N LEU A 78 -14.46 -15.69 -6.61
CA LEU A 78 -14.22 -15.23 -5.24
C LEU A 78 -15.46 -15.33 -4.36
N VAL A 79 -16.59 -14.83 -4.85
CA VAL A 79 -17.89 -14.94 -4.15
C VAL A 79 -18.31 -16.41 -4.01
N GLY A 80 -18.15 -17.23 -5.06
CA GLY A 80 -18.47 -18.66 -5.05
C GLY A 80 -17.59 -19.45 -4.06
N THR A 81 -16.32 -19.11 -3.96
CA THR A 81 -15.39 -19.72 -2.99
C THR A 81 -15.74 -19.31 -1.57
N GLY A 82 -15.99 -18.02 -1.32
CA GLY A 82 -16.45 -17.54 -0.02
C GLY A 82 -17.77 -18.17 0.43
N SER A 83 -18.71 -18.40 -0.50
CA SER A 83 -19.96 -19.10 -0.23
C SER A 83 -19.75 -20.58 0.13
N LYS A 84 -18.82 -21.28 -0.55
CA LYS A 84 -18.49 -22.69 -0.28
C LYS A 84 -17.78 -22.85 1.07
N THR A 85 -16.95 -21.92 1.47
CA THR A 85 -16.24 -21.93 2.77
C THR A 85 -17.14 -21.52 3.93
N GLY A 86 -18.39 -21.11 3.68
CA GLY A 86 -19.36 -20.72 4.69
C GLY A 86 -19.21 -19.29 5.24
N HIS A 87 -18.25 -18.51 4.71
CA HIS A 87 -17.99 -17.13 5.15
C HIS A 87 -18.85 -16.08 4.43
N LEU A 88 -19.39 -16.39 3.23
CA LEU A 88 -20.33 -15.54 2.50
C LEU A 88 -21.53 -16.36 2.10
N LYS A 89 -22.45 -16.61 3.03
CA LYS A 89 -23.69 -17.38 2.74
C LYS A 89 -24.76 -16.54 2.07
N THR A 90 -24.76 -15.23 2.31
CA THR A 90 -25.78 -14.31 1.83
C THR A 90 -25.15 -12.97 1.47
N ILE A 91 -25.91 -12.12 0.74
CA ILE A 91 -25.57 -10.72 0.52
C ILE A 91 -25.47 -9.94 1.84
N ARG A 92 -26.19 -10.40 2.86
CA ARG A 92 -26.10 -9.91 4.23
C ARG A 92 -24.69 -10.04 4.79
N ASP A 93 -23.99 -11.16 4.52
CA ASP A 93 -22.61 -11.34 4.93
C ASP A 93 -21.68 -10.37 4.19
N LEU A 94 -22.00 -10.03 2.94
CA LEU A 94 -21.29 -9.02 2.15
C LEU A 94 -21.53 -7.59 2.69
N VAL A 95 -22.73 -7.31 3.19
CA VAL A 95 -23.12 -5.99 3.74
C VAL A 95 -22.69 -5.84 5.21
N ASN A 96 -22.70 -6.93 5.96
CA ASN A 96 -22.14 -7.02 7.31
C ASN A 96 -20.63 -7.21 7.31
N PHE A 97 -20.03 -7.24 6.14
CA PHE A 97 -18.60 -7.29 5.92
C PHE A 97 -17.96 -6.05 6.54
N SER A 98 -17.52 -6.17 7.78
CA SER A 98 -16.59 -5.22 8.34
C SER A 98 -15.22 -5.46 7.69
N LEU A 99 -14.43 -4.41 7.50
CA LEU A 99 -13.06 -4.56 6.99
C LEU A 99 -12.18 -5.47 7.90
N GLY A 100 -12.60 -5.71 9.15
CA GLY A 100 -12.02 -6.70 10.05
C GLY A 100 -12.38 -8.15 9.70
N ASP A 101 -13.43 -8.36 8.89
CA ASP A 101 -13.89 -9.66 8.40
C ASP A 101 -13.43 -9.95 6.96
N ILE A 102 -12.44 -9.23 6.43
CA ILE A 102 -11.70 -9.70 5.25
C ILE A 102 -11.13 -11.05 5.65
N THR A 103 -11.88 -12.09 5.34
CA THR A 103 -11.51 -13.43 5.79
C THR A 103 -10.16 -13.76 5.16
N PRO A 104 -9.25 -14.35 5.91
CA PRO A 104 -7.98 -14.86 5.38
C PRO A 104 -8.16 -15.66 4.10
N ASN A 105 -9.27 -16.39 4.00
CA ASN A 105 -9.68 -17.13 2.80
C ASN A 105 -9.84 -16.24 1.54
N PHE A 106 -10.20 -14.96 1.69
CA PHE A 106 -10.29 -14.06 0.53
C PHE A 106 -8.94 -13.86 -0.15
N LEU A 107 -7.89 -13.58 0.63
CA LEU A 107 -6.53 -13.42 0.13
C LEU A 107 -6.03 -14.68 -0.59
N VAL A 108 -6.18 -15.83 0.08
CA VAL A 108 -5.75 -17.13 -0.45
C VAL A 108 -6.54 -17.50 -1.71
N SER A 109 -7.86 -17.24 -1.74
CA SER A 109 -8.70 -17.49 -2.92
C SER A 109 -8.31 -16.63 -4.11
N MET A 110 -7.84 -15.40 -3.89
CA MET A 110 -7.33 -14.54 -4.98
C MET A 110 -6.09 -15.17 -5.62
N TRP A 111 -5.15 -15.67 -4.80
CA TRP A 111 -3.96 -16.34 -5.33
C TRP A 111 -4.29 -17.63 -6.07
N GLU A 112 -5.31 -18.37 -5.65
CA GLU A 112 -5.83 -19.53 -6.41
C GLU A 112 -6.37 -19.14 -7.79
N VAL A 113 -7.04 -17.97 -7.90
CA VAL A 113 -7.53 -17.45 -9.18
C VAL A 113 -6.37 -17.10 -10.12
N PHE A 114 -5.28 -16.55 -9.58
CA PHE A 114 -4.10 -16.21 -10.37
C PHE A 114 -3.23 -17.43 -10.69
N GLY A 115 -3.26 -18.47 -9.85
CA GLY A 115 -2.66 -19.78 -10.11
C GLY A 115 -1.19 -19.73 -10.49
N ASP A 116 -0.87 -20.23 -11.67
CA ASP A 116 0.51 -20.34 -12.16
C ASP A 116 1.08 -19.06 -12.77
N ARG A 117 0.36 -17.92 -12.68
CA ARG A 117 0.93 -16.63 -13.07
C ARG A 117 2.10 -16.28 -12.17
N GLU A 118 3.12 -15.62 -12.74
CA GLU A 118 4.27 -15.14 -11.98
C GLU A 118 3.83 -14.10 -10.93
N ALA A 119 4.12 -14.39 -9.66
CA ALA A 119 3.88 -13.48 -8.54
C ALA A 119 5.15 -12.69 -8.17
N ILE A 120 6.29 -13.39 -8.06
CA ILE A 120 7.56 -12.79 -7.63
C ILE A 120 8.70 -13.33 -8.49
N ILE A 121 9.58 -12.43 -8.93
CA ILE A 121 10.86 -12.77 -9.58
C ILE A 121 11.97 -12.17 -8.72
N SER A 122 12.71 -13.01 -8.01
CA SER A 122 13.74 -12.59 -7.07
C SER A 122 15.01 -13.41 -7.28
N GLU A 123 16.16 -12.76 -7.51
CA GLU A 123 17.49 -13.37 -7.63
C GLU A 123 17.54 -14.56 -8.62
N GLY A 124 16.86 -14.43 -9.75
CA GLY A 124 16.78 -15.49 -10.78
C GLY A 124 15.78 -16.60 -10.48
N ARG A 125 15.19 -16.65 -9.28
CA ARG A 125 14.09 -17.55 -8.93
C ARG A 125 12.76 -16.93 -9.35
N ARG A 126 11.84 -17.77 -9.81
CA ARG A 126 10.49 -17.36 -10.23
C ARG A 126 9.46 -18.12 -9.42
N PHE A 127 8.56 -17.38 -8.77
CA PHE A 127 7.49 -17.92 -7.96
C PHE A 127 6.15 -17.55 -8.59
N SER A 128 5.29 -18.56 -8.76
CA SER A 128 3.89 -18.35 -9.14
C SER A 128 3.06 -17.90 -7.92
N PHE A 129 1.82 -17.47 -8.15
CA PHE A 129 0.87 -17.25 -7.05
C PHE A 129 0.56 -18.53 -6.29
N SER A 130 0.57 -19.69 -6.97
CA SER A 130 0.44 -21.00 -6.32
C SER A 130 1.60 -21.29 -5.39
N ASP A 131 2.84 -21.05 -5.82
CA ASP A 131 4.03 -21.21 -4.98
C ASP A 131 4.00 -20.27 -3.79
N MET A 132 3.68 -19.00 -4.02
CA MET A 132 3.56 -18.00 -2.96
C MET A 132 2.51 -18.41 -1.92
N LYS A 133 1.34 -18.90 -2.37
CA LYS A 133 0.29 -19.40 -1.46
C LYS A 133 0.81 -20.53 -0.59
N ASP A 134 1.45 -21.54 -1.19
CA ASP A 134 2.00 -22.69 -0.47
C ASP A 134 3.00 -22.25 0.60
N ARG A 135 4.00 -21.44 0.22
CA ARG A 135 5.05 -20.96 1.13
C ARG A 135 4.51 -20.07 2.24
N VAL A 136 3.60 -19.15 1.95
CA VAL A 136 2.95 -18.27 2.95
C VAL A 136 2.15 -19.10 3.97
N LEU A 137 1.37 -20.09 3.51
CA LEU A 137 0.60 -20.94 4.42
C LEU A 137 1.52 -21.80 5.31
N ARG A 138 2.60 -22.35 4.77
CA ARG A 138 3.62 -23.09 5.55
C ARG A 138 4.28 -22.20 6.59
N LEU A 139 4.70 -20.99 6.21
CA LEU A 139 5.30 -20.05 7.17
C LEU A 139 4.31 -19.62 8.25
N ALA A 140 3.06 -19.37 7.91
CA ALA A 140 2.03 -19.03 8.89
C ALA A 140 1.82 -20.16 9.91
N ASN A 141 1.73 -21.42 9.44
CA ASN A 141 1.65 -22.59 10.33
C ASN A 141 2.92 -22.77 11.18
N ALA A 142 4.11 -22.50 10.60
CA ALA A 142 5.36 -22.55 11.34
C ALA A 142 5.39 -21.53 12.48
N LEU A 143 4.98 -20.28 12.22
CA LEU A 143 4.93 -19.22 13.24
C LEU A 143 3.96 -19.58 14.37
N GLN A 144 2.79 -20.16 14.06
CA GLN A 144 1.86 -20.65 15.09
C GLN A 144 2.40 -21.84 15.88
N ALA A 145 3.08 -22.77 15.22
CA ALA A 145 3.73 -23.91 15.89
C ALA A 145 4.86 -23.47 16.84
N LEU A 146 5.51 -22.34 16.56
CA LEU A 146 6.46 -21.68 17.46
C LEU A 146 5.78 -20.93 18.62
N GLY A 147 4.45 -20.90 18.67
CA GLY A 147 3.68 -20.29 19.74
C GLY A 147 3.29 -18.83 19.53
N LEU A 148 3.56 -18.23 18.36
CA LEU A 148 3.13 -16.87 18.04
C LEU A 148 1.60 -16.79 17.98
N LYS A 149 1.03 -15.78 18.62
CA LYS A 149 -0.40 -15.50 18.75
C LYS A 149 -0.73 -14.14 18.16
N PRO A 150 -2.01 -13.85 17.88
CA PRO A 150 -2.43 -12.51 17.50
C PRO A 150 -1.91 -11.44 18.48
N LYS A 151 -1.36 -10.36 17.92
CA LYS A 151 -0.68 -9.24 18.60
C LYS A 151 0.78 -9.48 19.02
N ASP A 152 1.28 -10.73 19.03
CA ASP A 152 2.72 -10.98 19.08
C ASP A 152 3.37 -10.36 17.83
N ARG A 153 4.65 -10.06 17.88
CA ARG A 153 5.36 -9.40 16.80
C ARG A 153 6.44 -10.30 16.23
N CYS A 154 6.46 -10.37 14.90
CA CYS A 154 7.53 -11.04 14.16
C CYS A 154 8.28 -9.97 13.35
N ALA A 155 9.44 -9.54 13.83
CA ALA A 155 10.25 -8.55 13.12
C ALA A 155 10.99 -9.17 11.94
N GLU A 156 11.32 -8.34 10.95
CA GLU A 156 12.16 -8.74 9.82
C GLU A 156 13.42 -7.89 9.72
N LEU A 157 14.53 -8.53 9.36
CA LEU A 157 15.81 -7.93 9.00
C LEU A 157 16.28 -8.60 7.71
N LEU A 158 15.61 -8.24 6.61
CA LEU A 158 15.75 -8.89 5.31
C LEU A 158 16.18 -7.87 4.25
N TYR A 159 16.98 -8.31 3.30
CA TYR A 159 17.09 -7.63 2.02
C TYR A 159 15.81 -7.79 1.21
N ASN A 160 15.67 -7.03 0.14
CA ASN A 160 14.55 -7.20 -0.76
C ASN A 160 14.58 -8.59 -1.42
N GLY A 161 13.60 -9.41 -1.16
CA GLY A 161 13.51 -10.78 -1.66
C GLY A 161 12.09 -11.33 -1.53
N SER A 162 11.89 -12.57 -1.99
CA SER A 162 10.61 -13.28 -1.85
C SER A 162 10.22 -13.47 -0.39
N GLU A 163 11.20 -13.69 0.47
CA GLU A 163 11.05 -14.00 1.89
C GLU A 163 10.39 -12.85 2.66
N PHE A 164 10.63 -11.59 2.24
CA PHE A 164 9.94 -10.43 2.80
C PHE A 164 8.42 -10.49 2.55
N PHE A 165 8.03 -10.83 1.33
CA PHE A 165 6.60 -10.94 0.97
C PHE A 165 5.93 -12.11 1.68
N GLU A 166 6.62 -13.26 1.74
CA GLU A 166 6.15 -14.45 2.44
C GLU A 166 5.94 -14.16 3.93
N ALA A 167 6.92 -13.52 4.59
CA ALA A 167 6.83 -13.11 5.98
C ALA A 167 5.70 -12.10 6.23
N PHE A 168 5.55 -11.10 5.35
CA PHE A 168 4.50 -10.10 5.47
C PHE A 168 3.09 -10.72 5.43
N TYR A 169 2.84 -11.59 4.46
CA TYR A 169 1.53 -12.23 4.34
C TYR A 169 1.29 -13.31 5.39
N ALA A 170 2.32 -14.07 5.78
CA ALA A 170 2.21 -15.04 6.87
C ALA A 170 1.90 -14.34 8.20
N CYS A 171 2.63 -13.29 8.55
CA CYS A 171 2.36 -12.48 9.73
C CYS A 171 0.96 -11.86 9.69
N SER A 172 0.51 -11.41 8.52
CA SER A 172 -0.86 -10.89 8.35
C SER A 172 -1.91 -11.96 8.64
N LEU A 173 -1.71 -13.21 8.19
CA LEU A 173 -2.63 -14.33 8.45
C LEU A 173 -2.65 -14.75 9.92
N VAL A 174 -1.50 -14.74 10.60
CA VAL A 174 -1.40 -15.10 12.02
C VAL A 174 -1.92 -14.00 12.95
N GLY A 175 -2.04 -12.78 12.45
CA GLY A 175 -2.43 -11.62 13.26
C GLY A 175 -1.25 -10.96 13.98
N CYS A 176 -0.04 -11.10 13.45
CA CYS A 176 1.19 -10.57 14.03
C CYS A 176 1.61 -9.29 13.31
N PRO A 177 1.68 -8.12 13.95
CA PRO A 177 2.39 -6.98 13.39
C PRO A 177 3.84 -7.34 13.06
N MET A 178 4.34 -6.88 11.91
CA MET A 178 5.70 -7.12 11.43
C MET A 178 6.51 -5.82 11.48
N PRO A 179 7.30 -5.56 12.54
CA PRO A 179 8.22 -4.43 12.59
C PRO A 179 9.30 -4.54 11.51
N PHE A 180 9.42 -3.52 10.68
CA PHE A 180 10.40 -3.45 9.60
C PHE A 180 11.70 -2.82 10.09
N LEU A 181 12.76 -3.60 10.14
CA LEU A 181 14.04 -3.12 10.65
C LEU A 181 14.91 -2.56 9.52
N ASN A 182 15.34 -1.32 9.70
CA ASN A 182 16.26 -0.69 8.76
C ASN A 182 17.68 -1.27 8.94
N TRP A 183 18.13 -2.09 8.01
CA TRP A 183 19.45 -2.74 8.02
C TRP A 183 20.62 -1.78 7.77
N HIS A 184 20.38 -0.50 7.47
CA HIS A 184 21.42 0.55 7.45
C HIS A 184 21.70 1.15 8.82
N LEU A 185 20.94 0.80 9.86
CA LEU A 185 21.21 1.27 11.21
C LEU A 185 22.53 0.72 11.75
N THR A 186 23.13 1.47 12.66
CA THR A 186 24.25 0.95 13.45
C THR A 186 23.82 -0.25 14.30
N ARG A 187 24.76 -1.08 14.73
CA ARG A 187 24.47 -2.23 15.61
C ARG A 187 23.61 -1.84 16.82
N MET A 188 23.93 -0.74 17.49
CA MET A 188 23.14 -0.27 18.64
C MET A 188 21.79 0.31 18.23
N GLY A 189 21.71 0.97 17.07
CA GLY A 189 20.44 1.45 16.53
C GLY A 189 19.47 0.32 16.20
N LEU A 190 19.96 -0.84 15.74
CA LEU A 190 19.16 -2.05 15.56
C LEU A 190 18.64 -2.59 16.90
N VAL A 191 19.52 -2.71 17.92
CA VAL A 191 19.14 -3.12 19.27
C VAL A 191 18.06 -2.22 19.85
N ASP A 192 18.22 -0.90 19.72
CA ASP A 192 17.24 0.08 20.20
C ASP A 192 15.89 -0.06 19.48
N SER A 193 15.90 -0.28 18.16
CA SER A 193 14.69 -0.48 17.37
C SER A 193 13.97 -1.78 17.76
N ILE A 194 14.71 -2.87 17.91
CA ILE A 194 14.20 -4.18 18.33
C ILE A 194 13.60 -4.09 19.74
N ASN A 195 14.32 -3.50 20.70
CA ASN A 195 13.85 -3.38 22.08
C ASN A 195 12.61 -2.50 22.23
N ARG A 196 12.44 -1.50 21.36
CA ARG A 196 11.19 -0.71 21.30
C ARG A 196 10.03 -1.51 20.67
N ALA A 197 10.30 -2.24 19.59
CA ALA A 197 9.29 -3.07 18.95
C ALA A 197 8.92 -4.28 19.80
N ARG A 198 9.86 -4.82 20.59
CA ARG A 198 9.70 -6.02 21.43
C ARG A 198 9.12 -7.21 20.64
N PRO A 199 9.75 -7.62 19.53
CA PRO A 199 9.28 -8.77 18.77
C PRO A 199 9.55 -10.08 19.53
N ASN A 200 8.66 -11.06 19.34
CA ASN A 200 8.82 -12.44 19.85
C ASN A 200 9.69 -13.28 18.91
N ALA A 201 9.64 -12.97 17.61
CA ALA A 201 10.47 -13.62 16.60
C ALA A 201 11.18 -12.60 15.71
N LEU A 202 12.33 -12.99 15.16
CA LEU A 202 13.10 -12.24 14.19
C LEU A 202 13.45 -13.13 13.00
N ILE A 203 12.98 -12.77 11.81
CA ILE A 203 13.39 -13.38 10.54
C ILE A 203 14.52 -12.52 9.98
N LEU A 204 15.66 -13.14 9.67
CA LEU A 204 16.83 -12.41 9.19
C LEU A 204 17.60 -13.19 8.13
N HIS A 205 18.21 -12.47 7.17
CA HIS A 205 19.18 -13.08 6.26
C HIS A 205 20.49 -13.42 6.99
N GLU A 206 21.17 -14.46 6.53
CA GLU A 206 22.44 -14.95 7.10
C GLU A 206 23.51 -13.87 7.19
N GLU A 207 23.53 -12.92 6.25
CA GLU A 207 24.52 -11.83 6.23
C GLU A 207 24.42 -10.90 7.45
N PHE A 208 23.29 -10.92 8.16
CA PHE A 208 23.13 -10.16 9.40
C PHE A 208 23.56 -10.93 10.67
N LEU A 209 23.92 -12.21 10.55
CA LEU A 209 24.31 -13.04 11.69
C LEU A 209 25.52 -12.46 12.45
N GLU A 210 26.55 -11.99 11.74
CA GLU A 210 27.71 -11.35 12.38
C GLU A 210 27.34 -10.09 13.19
N THR A 211 26.26 -9.43 12.81
CA THR A 211 25.74 -8.27 13.53
C THR A 211 24.88 -8.67 14.73
N ILE A 212 24.02 -9.67 14.56
CA ILE A 212 22.97 -10.03 15.54
C ILE A 212 23.50 -10.97 16.63
N LEU A 213 24.32 -11.97 16.29
CA LEU A 213 24.80 -12.97 17.23
C LEU A 213 25.46 -12.37 18.50
N PRO A 214 26.38 -11.39 18.38
CA PRO A 214 27.02 -10.79 19.56
C PRO A 214 26.08 -9.93 20.42
N LEU A 215 24.89 -9.64 19.92
CA LEU A 215 23.93 -8.74 20.57
C LEU A 215 22.69 -9.46 21.11
N ARG A 216 22.58 -10.77 20.96
CA ARG A 216 21.39 -11.55 21.37
C ARG A 216 20.94 -11.27 22.80
N GLU A 217 21.89 -11.23 23.75
CA GLU A 217 21.59 -10.96 25.16
C GLU A 217 21.00 -9.56 25.42
N LYS A 218 21.23 -8.61 24.49
CA LYS A 218 20.67 -7.26 24.56
C LYS A 218 19.25 -7.14 23.98
N MET A 219 18.73 -8.23 23.42
CA MET A 219 17.40 -8.29 22.78
C MET A 219 16.54 -9.38 23.41
N PRO A 220 16.22 -9.29 24.71
CA PRO A 220 15.62 -10.38 25.48
C PRO A 220 14.17 -10.72 25.10
N SER A 221 13.51 -9.91 24.29
CA SER A 221 12.15 -10.18 23.81
C SER A 221 12.09 -11.24 22.70
N ILE A 222 13.22 -11.50 21.99
CA ILE A 222 13.27 -12.43 20.88
C ILE A 222 13.44 -13.85 21.41
N GLU A 223 12.42 -14.66 21.25
CA GLU A 223 12.42 -16.09 21.60
C GLU A 223 12.91 -16.94 20.43
N HIS A 224 12.58 -16.54 19.18
CA HIS A 224 12.89 -17.30 17.98
C HIS A 224 13.67 -16.46 16.96
N TYR A 225 14.83 -16.96 16.56
CA TYR A 225 15.63 -16.43 15.44
C TYR A 225 15.49 -17.37 14.26
N ILE A 226 14.97 -16.86 13.12
CA ILE A 226 14.70 -17.63 11.90
C ILE A 226 15.62 -17.10 10.80
N VAL A 227 16.52 -17.94 10.32
CA VAL A 227 17.60 -17.58 9.40
C VAL A 227 17.22 -17.97 7.97
N VAL A 228 17.29 -16.99 7.08
CA VAL A 228 17.14 -17.17 5.63
C VAL A 228 18.52 -17.35 5.01
N GLY A 229 18.71 -18.43 4.30
CA GLY A 229 19.98 -18.78 3.64
C GLY A 229 20.98 -19.47 4.56
N GLY A 230 22.08 -19.92 3.97
CA GLY A 230 23.30 -20.36 4.58
C GLY A 230 23.27 -21.43 5.67
N THR A 231 24.26 -21.36 6.54
CA THR A 231 24.37 -22.27 7.70
C THR A 231 23.68 -21.68 8.88
N VAL A 232 22.71 -22.41 9.42
CA VAL A 232 21.92 -22.00 10.58
C VAL A 232 22.72 -22.24 11.87
N PRO A 233 23.02 -21.21 12.68
CA PRO A 233 23.71 -21.35 13.96
C PRO A 233 22.92 -22.20 14.96
N GLU A 234 23.61 -22.84 15.90
CA GLU A 234 22.99 -23.59 17.01
C GLU A 234 22.02 -22.70 17.80
N GLY A 235 20.85 -23.22 18.10
CA GLY A 235 19.78 -22.50 18.80
C GLY A 235 19.03 -21.48 17.95
N MET A 236 19.18 -21.52 16.61
CA MET A 236 18.38 -20.80 15.63
C MET A 236 17.63 -21.77 14.73
N LEU A 237 16.68 -21.27 13.94
CA LEU A 237 15.81 -22.05 13.07
C LEU A 237 16.09 -21.71 11.60
N GLY A 238 16.16 -22.73 10.75
CA GLY A 238 16.26 -22.55 9.31
C GLY A 238 14.92 -22.18 8.70
N TYR A 239 14.89 -21.15 7.87
CA TYR A 239 13.67 -20.68 7.21
C TYR A 239 13.06 -21.77 6.32
N GLU A 240 13.85 -22.34 5.41
CA GLU A 240 13.37 -23.40 4.51
C GLU A 240 13.01 -24.68 5.27
N ASP A 241 13.76 -25.06 6.31
CA ASP A 241 13.44 -26.20 7.16
C ASP A 241 12.09 -26.05 7.86
N LEU A 242 11.75 -24.82 8.28
CA LEU A 242 10.44 -24.53 8.86
C LEU A 242 9.32 -24.68 7.85
N LEU A 243 9.53 -24.20 6.62
CA LEU A 243 8.56 -24.35 5.55
C LEU A 243 8.33 -25.82 5.20
N GLU A 244 9.41 -26.59 5.02
CA GLU A 244 9.33 -28.02 4.65
C GLU A 244 8.56 -28.86 5.68
N ARG A 245 8.72 -28.56 6.97
CA ARG A 245 8.07 -29.30 8.07
C ARG A 245 6.64 -28.87 8.34
N SER A 246 6.21 -27.73 7.81
CA SER A 246 4.91 -27.15 8.12
C SER A 246 3.88 -27.44 7.02
N PRO A 247 2.60 -27.67 7.38
CA PRO A 247 1.56 -27.93 6.39
C PRO A 247 1.21 -26.65 5.61
N ALA A 248 0.83 -26.81 4.34
CA ALA A 248 0.30 -25.73 3.49
C ALA A 248 -1.23 -25.59 3.60
N THR A 249 -1.79 -25.92 4.76
CA THR A 249 -3.22 -25.76 5.04
C THR A 249 -3.51 -24.39 5.63
N MET A 250 -4.77 -23.95 5.56
CA MET A 250 -5.18 -22.68 6.18
C MET A 250 -4.96 -22.77 7.70
N PRO A 251 -4.16 -21.85 8.28
CA PRO A 251 -3.96 -21.80 9.73
C PRO A 251 -5.21 -21.30 10.45
N GLU A 252 -5.20 -21.31 11.78
CA GLU A 252 -6.14 -20.50 12.56
C GLU A 252 -5.80 -19.03 12.30
N ALA A 253 -6.63 -18.37 11.49
CA ALA A 253 -6.25 -17.11 10.88
C ALA A 253 -6.94 -15.92 11.53
N HIS A 254 -6.16 -14.87 11.77
CA HIS A 254 -6.58 -13.59 12.32
C HIS A 254 -6.07 -12.47 11.43
N LEU A 255 -6.69 -12.28 10.26
CA LEU A 255 -6.19 -11.35 9.26
C LEU A 255 -6.06 -9.93 9.79
N VAL A 256 -4.85 -9.41 9.74
CA VAL A 256 -4.53 -8.03 10.06
C VAL A 256 -3.64 -7.42 8.99
N VAL A 257 -3.51 -6.10 9.00
CA VAL A 257 -2.46 -5.43 8.23
C VAL A 257 -1.18 -5.51 9.05
N ALA A 258 -0.27 -6.43 8.70
CA ALA A 258 1.00 -6.61 9.42
C ALA A 258 1.96 -5.42 9.29
N LEU A 259 1.60 -4.39 8.52
CA LEU A 259 2.38 -3.20 8.25
C LEU A 259 2.71 -2.43 9.54
N ASN A 260 3.98 -2.43 9.92
CA ASN A 260 4.45 -1.77 11.14
C ASN A 260 5.79 -1.04 10.88
N PRO A 261 5.80 -0.01 10.01
CA PRO A 261 7.01 0.70 9.63
C PRO A 261 7.47 1.71 10.69
N TYR A 262 8.75 2.07 10.60
CA TYR A 262 9.29 3.22 11.31
C TYR A 262 9.27 4.46 10.42
N THR A 263 8.91 5.63 10.98
CA THR A 263 8.99 6.91 10.27
C THR A 263 10.45 7.35 10.12
N GLY A 264 10.76 8.13 9.08
CA GLY A 264 12.11 8.60 8.78
C GLY A 264 12.74 9.56 9.79
N GLY A 265 12.06 9.91 10.88
CA GLY A 265 12.60 10.61 12.04
C GLY A 265 13.28 11.94 11.76
N THR A 266 12.69 12.84 10.97
CA THR A 266 13.25 14.18 10.69
C THR A 266 13.41 15.07 11.93
N THR A 267 12.76 14.72 13.03
CA THR A 267 12.77 15.49 14.30
C THR A 267 13.34 14.71 15.48
N GLY A 268 14.10 13.62 15.24
CA GLY A 268 14.68 12.82 16.31
C GLY A 268 14.48 11.32 16.13
N THR A 269 14.14 10.62 17.19
CA THR A 269 13.97 9.17 17.20
C THR A 269 12.83 8.71 16.27
N PRO A 270 13.06 7.73 15.35
CA PRO A 270 12.01 7.19 14.52
C PRO A 270 10.82 6.67 15.33
N LYS A 271 9.60 6.98 14.87
CA LYS A 271 8.36 6.52 15.50
C LYS A 271 7.89 5.27 14.80
N ASN A 272 7.38 4.30 15.56
CA ASN A 272 6.75 3.11 15.02
C ASN A 272 5.26 3.39 14.80
N VAL A 273 4.82 3.35 13.55
CA VAL A 273 3.42 3.56 13.15
C VAL A 273 2.70 2.23 13.21
N ASN A 274 1.56 2.19 13.90
CA ASN A 274 0.75 0.99 14.07
C ASN A 274 -0.55 1.08 13.27
N TYR A 275 -0.75 0.14 12.35
CA TYR A 275 -1.98 0.00 11.56
C TYR A 275 -2.84 -1.20 11.99
N TYR A 276 -2.40 -1.96 13.00
CA TYR A 276 -3.07 -3.19 13.44
C TYR A 276 -4.55 -3.00 13.79
N ASP A 277 -4.87 -1.97 14.55
CA ASP A 277 -6.23 -1.65 15.00
C ASP A 277 -6.77 -0.35 14.37
N SER A 278 -6.48 -0.17 13.09
CA SER A 278 -6.77 1.08 12.38
C SER A 278 -8.25 1.47 12.38
N ILE A 279 -9.15 0.48 12.34
CA ILE A 279 -10.60 0.71 12.40
C ILE A 279 -11.02 1.19 13.79
N GLY A 280 -10.54 0.53 14.85
CA GLY A 280 -10.81 0.95 16.22
C GLY A 280 -10.36 2.38 16.47
N TYR A 281 -9.16 2.74 15.99
CA TYR A 281 -8.66 4.12 16.10
C TYR A 281 -9.47 5.12 15.29
N ALA A 282 -9.94 4.76 14.09
CA ALA A 282 -10.75 5.66 13.27
C ALA A 282 -12.03 6.13 13.95
N PHE A 283 -12.65 5.24 14.73
CA PHE A 283 -13.90 5.55 15.46
C PHE A 283 -13.69 5.93 16.93
N SER A 284 -12.45 6.06 17.38
CA SER A 284 -12.14 6.55 18.72
C SER A 284 -12.21 8.09 18.78
N ASP A 285 -12.37 8.60 19.99
CA ASP A 285 -12.17 10.02 20.25
C ASP A 285 -10.69 10.35 20.40
N LEU A 286 -10.29 11.51 19.92
CA LEU A 286 -8.98 12.09 20.14
C LEU A 286 -9.20 13.51 20.71
N ALA A 287 -8.61 13.80 21.88
CA ALA A 287 -8.84 15.07 22.56
C ALA A 287 -10.34 15.43 22.68
N GLU A 288 -11.18 14.48 23.08
CA GLU A 288 -12.64 14.61 23.22
C GLU A 288 -13.39 14.97 21.91
N THR A 289 -12.74 14.76 20.77
CA THR A 289 -13.32 15.02 19.45
C THR A 289 -13.39 13.70 18.68
N PRO A 290 -14.58 13.29 18.19
CA PRO A 290 -14.70 12.13 17.31
C PRO A 290 -13.82 12.31 16.07
N ARG A 291 -13.07 11.27 15.69
CA ARG A 291 -12.19 11.37 14.52
C ARG A 291 -13.00 11.44 13.23
N VAL A 292 -13.97 10.55 13.07
CA VAL A 292 -14.82 10.51 11.87
C VAL A 292 -16.17 9.84 12.13
N THR A 293 -17.13 10.13 11.26
CA THR A 293 -18.37 9.38 11.08
C THR A 293 -18.15 8.20 10.11
N LEU A 294 -19.06 7.23 10.10
CA LEU A 294 -19.00 6.11 9.13
C LEU A 294 -18.99 6.59 7.67
N ALA A 295 -19.76 7.62 7.35
CA ALA A 295 -19.80 8.17 5.99
C ALA A 295 -18.47 8.77 5.57
N GLU A 296 -17.80 9.50 6.45
CA GLU A 296 -16.47 10.06 6.22
C GLU A 296 -15.42 8.94 6.12
N TYR A 297 -15.48 7.92 6.98
CA TYR A 297 -14.60 6.76 6.92
C TYR A 297 -14.66 6.09 5.55
N LEU A 298 -15.85 5.78 5.05
CA LEU A 298 -16.05 5.18 3.73
C LEU A 298 -15.55 6.10 2.60
N ARG A 299 -15.76 7.41 2.73
CA ARG A 299 -15.22 8.39 1.78
C ARG A 299 -13.69 8.36 1.76
N TYR A 300 -13.02 8.41 2.91
CA TYR A 300 -11.57 8.35 2.98
C TYR A 300 -11.01 6.99 2.54
N LEU A 301 -11.73 5.90 2.78
CA LEU A 301 -11.38 4.59 2.26
C LEU A 301 -11.31 4.59 0.72
N VAL A 302 -12.35 5.10 0.06
CA VAL A 302 -12.37 5.21 -1.41
C VAL A 302 -11.30 6.17 -1.91
N LEU A 303 -11.13 7.33 -1.30
CA LEU A 303 -10.10 8.30 -1.65
C LEU A 303 -8.71 7.67 -1.56
N GLN A 304 -8.38 7.03 -0.44
CA GLN A 304 -7.06 6.44 -0.24
C GLN A 304 -6.78 5.32 -1.23
N PHE A 305 -7.70 4.36 -1.38
CA PHE A 305 -7.50 3.24 -2.31
C PHE A 305 -7.59 3.64 -3.79
N SER A 306 -8.06 4.84 -4.12
CA SER A 306 -8.04 5.35 -5.49
C SER A 306 -6.63 5.52 -6.06
N PHE A 307 -5.57 5.47 -5.24
CA PHE A 307 -4.19 5.44 -5.75
C PHE A 307 -3.95 4.25 -6.70
N LEU A 308 -4.64 3.12 -6.49
CA LEU A 308 -4.58 1.97 -7.40
C LEU A 308 -4.99 2.33 -8.82
N TYR A 309 -6.01 3.19 -8.94
CA TYR A 309 -6.43 3.71 -10.24
C TYR A 309 -5.41 4.69 -10.82
N TRP A 310 -4.94 5.64 -10.01
CA TRP A 310 -4.01 6.67 -10.49
C TRP A 310 -2.64 6.10 -10.85
N PHE A 311 -2.18 5.08 -10.13
CA PHE A 311 -0.88 4.44 -10.34
C PHE A 311 -0.92 3.27 -11.32
N GLY A 312 -2.06 2.64 -11.52
CA GLY A 312 -2.22 1.50 -12.43
C GLY A 312 -2.21 1.89 -13.92
N GLY A 313 -2.17 3.18 -14.22
CA GLY A 313 -2.30 3.70 -15.58
C GLY A 313 -3.77 3.83 -16.01
N THR A 314 -4.11 4.95 -16.60
CA THR A 314 -5.51 5.30 -16.94
C THR A 314 -6.03 4.60 -18.19
N GLU A 315 -5.17 3.94 -18.96
CA GLU A 315 -5.55 3.25 -20.20
C GLU A 315 -5.80 1.76 -19.95
N ILE A 316 -6.93 1.48 -19.34
CA ILE A 316 -7.42 0.13 -19.04
C ILE A 316 -7.74 -0.68 -20.31
N SER A 317 -7.73 -0.08 -21.48
CA SER A 317 -7.88 -0.73 -22.77
C SER A 317 -6.62 -1.44 -23.27
N ASP A 318 -5.43 -1.10 -22.71
CA ASP A 318 -4.18 -1.72 -23.09
C ASP A 318 -4.02 -3.11 -22.42
N PRO A 319 -3.82 -4.20 -23.20
CA PRO A 319 -3.53 -5.51 -22.64
C PRO A 319 -2.34 -5.55 -21.68
N VAL A 320 -1.38 -4.64 -21.82
CA VAL A 320 -0.20 -4.51 -20.94
C VAL A 320 -0.61 -4.03 -19.56
N SER A 321 -1.62 -3.18 -19.43
CA SER A 321 -2.13 -2.72 -18.12
C SER A 321 -2.75 -3.84 -17.29
N ARG A 322 -3.15 -4.96 -17.94
CA ARG A 322 -3.68 -6.15 -17.25
C ARG A 322 -2.59 -7.02 -16.63
N ASN A 323 -1.35 -6.81 -16.97
CA ASN A 323 -0.20 -7.56 -16.46
C ASN A 323 0.85 -6.60 -15.91
N ILE A 324 0.56 -6.03 -14.75
CA ILE A 324 1.49 -5.12 -14.08
C ILE A 324 2.70 -5.94 -13.61
N ARG A 325 3.89 -5.51 -14.02
CA ARG A 325 5.18 -6.05 -13.60
C ARG A 325 5.93 -4.93 -12.88
N CYS A 326 5.97 -5.04 -11.55
CA CYS A 326 6.48 -3.99 -10.67
C CYS A 326 7.96 -4.21 -10.38
N LEU A 327 8.84 -3.29 -10.77
CA LEU A 327 10.20 -3.24 -10.26
C LEU A 327 10.22 -2.54 -8.90
N ILE A 328 10.91 -3.14 -7.93
CA ILE A 328 11.00 -2.62 -6.55
C ILE A 328 12.47 -2.38 -6.21
N PRO A 329 13.04 -1.22 -6.58
CA PRO A 329 14.44 -0.90 -6.33
C PRO A 329 14.70 -0.35 -4.93
N GLY A 330 13.66 0.17 -4.27
CA GLY A 330 13.75 0.73 -2.91
C GLY A 330 13.68 -0.33 -1.82
N PRO A 331 14.21 -0.05 -0.63
CA PRO A 331 14.21 -1.01 0.47
C PRO A 331 12.78 -1.28 0.95
N LEU A 332 12.44 -2.57 1.11
CA LEU A 332 11.10 -3.01 1.49
C LEU A 332 10.75 -2.67 2.97
N TYR A 333 11.74 -2.45 3.81
CA TYR A 333 11.49 -1.96 5.18
C TYR A 333 10.93 -0.52 5.22
N HIS A 334 10.92 0.20 4.09
CA HIS A 334 10.40 1.57 4.02
C HIS A 334 8.94 1.58 3.58
N ALA A 335 8.08 2.26 4.34
CA ALA A 335 6.63 2.31 4.09
C ALA A 335 6.28 2.77 2.66
N GLY A 336 7.03 3.71 2.09
CA GLY A 336 6.84 4.18 0.71
C GLY A 336 7.00 3.07 -0.32
N SER A 337 7.98 2.19 -0.16
CA SER A 337 8.17 1.04 -1.06
C SER A 337 7.02 0.05 -0.95
N ILE A 338 6.49 -0.17 0.25
CA ILE A 338 5.43 -1.15 0.51
C ILE A 338 4.09 -0.67 -0.03
N ALA A 339 3.72 0.58 0.24
CA ALA A 339 2.44 1.14 -0.21
C ALA A 339 2.27 1.05 -1.75
N GLY A 340 3.38 1.00 -2.48
CA GLY A 340 3.37 0.91 -3.93
C GLY A 340 3.03 -0.49 -4.47
N TRP A 341 3.43 -1.59 -3.81
CA TRP A 341 3.34 -2.93 -4.41
C TRP A 341 2.37 -3.89 -3.72
N VAL A 342 2.16 -3.82 -2.39
CA VAL A 342 1.25 -4.74 -1.68
C VAL A 342 -0.13 -4.84 -2.32
N PRO A 343 -0.81 -3.71 -2.61
CA PRO A 343 -2.11 -3.78 -3.25
C PRO A 343 -2.07 -4.39 -4.66
N PHE A 344 -0.97 -4.19 -5.40
CA PHE A 344 -0.84 -4.71 -6.75
C PHE A 344 -0.66 -6.23 -6.78
N ILE A 345 0.07 -6.82 -5.83
CA ILE A 345 0.14 -8.29 -5.69
C ILE A 345 -1.24 -8.87 -5.40
N LEU A 346 -2.05 -8.21 -4.58
CA LEU A 346 -3.44 -8.60 -4.35
C LEU A 346 -4.30 -8.56 -5.62
N LEU A 347 -3.89 -7.77 -6.62
CA LEU A 347 -4.54 -7.65 -7.92
C LEU A 347 -3.90 -8.52 -9.01
N GLY A 348 -2.94 -9.38 -8.67
CA GLY A 348 -2.28 -10.30 -9.59
C GLY A 348 -1.12 -9.69 -10.37
N ALA A 349 -0.49 -8.62 -9.87
CA ALA A 349 0.74 -8.07 -10.43
C ALA A 349 1.95 -8.94 -10.06
N THR A 350 2.98 -8.91 -10.92
CA THR A 350 4.27 -9.55 -10.64
C THR A 350 5.20 -8.57 -9.95
N ALA A 351 5.81 -8.95 -8.83
CA ALA A 351 6.82 -8.16 -8.13
C ALA A 351 8.24 -8.59 -8.54
N VAL A 352 9.09 -7.63 -8.81
CA VAL A 352 10.51 -7.85 -9.15
C VAL A 352 11.36 -7.01 -8.19
N PRO A 353 11.66 -7.51 -6.97
CA PRO A 353 12.51 -6.81 -6.03
C PRO A 353 13.96 -6.82 -6.48
N MET A 354 14.63 -5.67 -6.38
CA MET A 354 16.08 -5.58 -6.45
C MET A 354 16.64 -5.75 -5.03
N MET A 355 17.55 -6.68 -4.81
CA MET A 355 18.20 -6.85 -3.50
C MET A 355 18.80 -5.52 -3.02
N ARG A 356 19.51 -4.84 -3.91
CA ARG A 356 20.06 -3.49 -3.71
C ARG A 356 19.93 -2.69 -4.98
N PHE A 357 19.70 -1.39 -4.88
CA PHE A 357 19.61 -0.52 -6.04
C PHE A 357 20.96 -0.31 -6.71
N ASP A 358 21.05 -0.70 -7.97
CA ASP A 358 22.09 -0.31 -8.92
C ASP A 358 21.44 0.35 -10.14
N PRO A 359 21.93 1.52 -10.60
CA PRO A 359 21.28 2.28 -11.68
C PRO A 359 21.40 1.60 -13.06
N GLU A 360 22.45 0.81 -13.35
CA GLU A 360 22.56 0.08 -14.62
C GLU A 360 21.70 -1.18 -14.59
N ASP A 361 21.72 -1.94 -13.49
CA ASP A 361 20.86 -3.13 -13.31
C ASP A 361 19.38 -2.75 -13.32
N PHE A 362 19.02 -1.55 -12.83
CA PHE A 362 17.65 -1.03 -12.92
C PHE A 362 17.17 -0.96 -14.38
N LEU A 363 18.00 -0.39 -15.28
CA LEU A 363 17.67 -0.31 -16.72
C LEU A 363 17.63 -1.70 -17.37
N ALA A 364 18.61 -2.54 -17.04
CA ALA A 364 18.68 -3.92 -17.55
C ALA A 364 17.47 -4.77 -17.12
N LEU A 365 16.99 -4.60 -15.89
CA LEU A 365 15.80 -5.29 -15.40
C LEU A 365 14.52 -4.85 -16.10
N ILE A 366 14.39 -3.56 -16.43
CA ILE A 366 13.24 -3.07 -17.20
C ILE A 366 13.13 -3.80 -18.52
N GLU A 367 14.23 -3.91 -19.28
CA GLU A 367 14.26 -4.63 -20.54
C GLU A 367 14.03 -6.14 -20.35
N ARG A 368 14.85 -6.79 -19.51
CA ARG A 368 14.85 -8.24 -19.33
C ARG A 368 13.52 -8.78 -18.81
N GLU A 369 12.94 -8.14 -17.78
CA GLU A 369 11.71 -8.58 -17.14
C GLU A 369 10.47 -7.87 -17.68
N ARG A 370 10.62 -7.03 -18.73
CA ARG A 370 9.54 -6.28 -19.38
C ARG A 370 8.71 -5.48 -18.35
N ILE A 371 9.41 -4.78 -17.47
CA ILE A 371 8.80 -3.97 -16.41
C ILE A 371 7.97 -2.85 -17.04
N ASN A 372 6.79 -2.63 -16.48
CA ASN A 372 5.90 -1.55 -16.91
C ASN A 372 5.48 -0.60 -15.78
N TRP A 373 5.84 -0.94 -14.55
CA TRP A 373 5.54 -0.14 -13.37
C TRP A 373 6.73 -0.11 -12.41
N VAL A 374 7.05 1.04 -11.82
CA VAL A 374 8.12 1.16 -10.83
C VAL A 374 7.84 2.28 -9.84
N PHE A 375 8.23 2.07 -8.58
CA PHE A 375 8.33 3.13 -7.57
C PHE A 375 9.80 3.45 -7.30
N VAL A 376 10.16 4.73 -7.35
CA VAL A 376 11.53 5.24 -7.15
C VAL A 376 11.53 6.46 -6.25
N VAL A 377 12.71 6.83 -5.75
CA VAL A 377 12.96 8.10 -5.08
C VAL A 377 13.84 9.01 -5.96
N PRO A 378 13.81 10.34 -5.78
CA PRO A 378 14.55 11.28 -6.64
C PRO A 378 16.04 10.93 -6.81
N THR A 379 16.73 10.56 -5.75
CA THR A 379 18.16 10.19 -5.80
C THR A 379 18.46 8.97 -6.67
N MET A 380 17.51 8.05 -6.84
CA MET A 380 17.66 6.94 -7.77
C MET A 380 17.63 7.43 -9.22
N LEU A 381 16.72 8.35 -9.53
CA LEU A 381 16.62 8.96 -10.87
C LEU A 381 17.86 9.80 -11.18
N GLU A 382 18.36 10.59 -10.22
CA GLU A 382 19.61 11.34 -10.37
C GLU A 382 20.78 10.40 -10.70
N ARG A 383 20.91 9.28 -10.01
CA ARG A 383 21.96 8.28 -10.28
C ARG A 383 21.79 7.62 -11.64
N ILE A 384 20.56 7.33 -12.09
CA ILE A 384 20.28 6.80 -13.42
C ILE A 384 20.67 7.84 -14.49
N LEU A 385 20.26 9.11 -14.32
CA LEU A 385 20.58 10.17 -15.26
C LEU A 385 22.08 10.53 -15.28
N ALA A 386 22.81 10.25 -14.21
CA ALA A 386 24.26 10.44 -14.13
C ALA A 386 25.07 9.31 -14.79
N LEU A 387 24.46 8.18 -15.18
CA LEU A 387 25.15 7.15 -15.93
C LEU A 387 25.69 7.71 -17.28
N PRO A 388 26.82 7.18 -17.79
CA PRO A 388 27.33 7.53 -19.11
C PRO A 388 26.24 7.38 -20.19
N GLU A 389 26.19 8.30 -21.13
CA GLU A 389 25.16 8.31 -22.17
C GLU A 389 25.07 6.98 -22.93
N LYS A 390 26.24 6.39 -23.26
CA LYS A 390 26.34 5.07 -23.93
C LYS A 390 25.66 3.98 -23.10
N THR A 391 25.79 3.99 -21.78
CA THR A 391 25.14 3.03 -20.88
C THR A 391 23.63 3.26 -20.82
N ARG A 392 23.21 4.51 -20.60
CA ARG A 392 21.79 4.86 -20.51
C ARG A 392 20.99 4.50 -21.76
N HIS A 393 21.61 4.56 -22.93
CA HIS A 393 20.95 4.34 -24.22
C HIS A 393 21.07 2.91 -24.74
N ARG A 394 21.57 1.99 -23.94
CA ARG A 394 21.77 0.60 -24.34
C ARG A 394 20.50 -0.24 -24.22
N TYR A 395 19.60 0.11 -23.31
CA TYR A 395 18.46 -0.70 -22.91
C TYR A 395 17.15 -0.25 -23.55
N ASP A 396 16.29 -1.20 -23.92
CA ASP A 396 14.92 -0.94 -24.37
C ASP A 396 14.01 -0.71 -23.17
N LEU A 397 13.50 0.51 -23.03
CA LEU A 397 12.57 0.89 -21.95
C LEU A 397 11.13 0.99 -22.45
N SER A 398 10.81 0.53 -23.66
CA SER A 398 9.52 0.72 -24.34
C SER A 398 8.33 0.12 -23.58
N THR A 399 8.56 -0.85 -22.70
CA THR A 399 7.51 -1.47 -21.88
C THR A 399 7.03 -0.60 -20.73
N MET A 400 7.82 0.40 -20.30
CA MET A 400 7.47 1.24 -19.16
C MET A 400 6.21 2.05 -19.44
N ARG A 401 5.31 2.09 -18.46
CA ARG A 401 4.05 2.85 -18.50
C ARG A 401 3.95 3.86 -17.37
N THR A 402 4.32 3.46 -16.16
CA THR A 402 4.19 4.28 -14.96
C THR A 402 5.46 4.20 -14.13
N LEU A 403 6.14 5.33 -13.99
CA LEU A 403 7.25 5.52 -13.08
C LEU A 403 6.81 6.50 -12.00
N ILE A 404 6.65 5.99 -10.77
CA ILE A 404 6.19 6.77 -9.63
C ILE A 404 7.38 7.22 -8.82
N CYS A 405 7.46 8.53 -8.56
CA CYS A 405 8.48 9.13 -7.72
C CYS A 405 7.85 9.76 -6.47
N ALA A 406 8.42 9.53 -5.31
CA ALA A 406 7.99 10.14 -4.05
C ALA A 406 9.07 10.07 -2.96
N ALA A 407 8.68 10.32 -1.72
CA ALA A 407 9.50 10.30 -0.49
C ALA A 407 10.49 11.46 -0.34
N ALA A 408 10.77 12.22 -1.37
CA ALA A 408 11.54 13.45 -1.35
C ALA A 408 11.10 14.37 -2.49
N PRO A 409 11.36 15.69 -2.42
CA PRO A 409 11.04 16.60 -3.51
C PRO A 409 11.81 16.26 -4.80
N ALA A 410 11.11 16.21 -5.93
CA ALA A 410 11.70 16.05 -7.26
C ALA A 410 11.65 17.39 -8.01
N THR A 411 12.79 17.86 -8.54
CA THR A 411 12.82 19.12 -9.29
C THR A 411 12.15 18.98 -10.66
N PRO A 412 11.67 20.07 -11.25
CA PRO A 412 11.12 20.05 -12.61
C PRO A 412 12.10 19.47 -13.65
N GLU A 413 13.40 19.77 -13.51
CA GLU A 413 14.45 19.30 -14.42
C GLU A 413 14.63 17.77 -14.30
N LEU A 414 14.58 17.21 -13.09
CA LEU A 414 14.66 15.78 -12.85
C LEU A 414 13.47 15.04 -13.49
N LYS A 415 12.27 15.59 -13.34
CA LYS A 415 11.03 15.03 -13.93
C LYS A 415 11.10 15.05 -15.46
N GLN A 416 11.51 16.17 -16.05
CA GLN A 416 11.67 16.34 -17.50
C GLN A 416 12.78 15.45 -18.05
N GLY A 417 13.95 15.40 -17.38
CA GLY A 417 15.08 14.56 -17.76
C GLY A 417 14.73 13.08 -17.75
N THR A 418 13.93 12.65 -16.76
CA THR A 418 13.42 11.27 -16.69
C THR A 418 12.52 10.96 -17.88
N ASN A 419 11.53 11.78 -18.18
CA ASN A 419 10.67 11.59 -19.34
C ASN A 419 11.46 11.59 -20.65
N ALA A 420 12.45 12.46 -20.80
CA ALA A 420 13.30 12.53 -21.99
C ALA A 420 14.11 11.24 -22.19
N LEU A 421 14.67 10.65 -21.09
CA LEU A 421 15.37 9.37 -21.15
C LEU A 421 14.43 8.25 -21.64
N PHE A 422 13.28 8.06 -20.99
CA PHE A 422 12.37 6.99 -21.31
C PHE A 422 11.77 7.12 -22.71
N ARG A 423 11.41 8.32 -23.16
CA ARG A 423 10.96 8.56 -24.53
C ARG A 423 12.03 8.22 -25.57
N ARG A 424 13.28 8.59 -25.32
CA ARG A 424 14.42 8.27 -26.21
C ARG A 424 14.66 6.77 -26.30
N GLN A 425 14.33 6.02 -25.25
CA GLN A 425 14.49 4.58 -25.15
C GLN A 425 13.20 3.80 -25.46
N GLY A 426 12.29 4.38 -26.25
CA GLY A 426 11.17 3.67 -26.85
C GLY A 426 9.81 3.87 -26.23
N CYS A 427 9.68 4.58 -25.09
CA CYS A 427 8.37 4.87 -24.52
C CYS A 427 7.58 5.85 -25.42
N GLY A 428 6.36 5.48 -25.77
CA GLY A 428 5.48 6.31 -26.61
C GLY A 428 4.93 7.54 -25.89
N THR A 429 4.94 7.56 -24.57
CA THR A 429 4.37 8.63 -23.72
C THR A 429 5.33 8.98 -22.58
N ASP A 430 5.05 10.09 -21.89
CA ASP A 430 5.71 10.40 -20.62
C ASP A 430 5.29 9.39 -19.57
N VAL A 431 6.25 8.93 -18.77
CA VAL A 431 6.05 7.88 -17.77
C VAL A 431 6.08 8.38 -16.33
N PHE A 432 6.61 9.60 -16.11
CA PHE A 432 6.82 10.15 -14.79
C PHE A 432 5.48 10.50 -14.11
N THR A 433 5.28 9.96 -12.93
CA THR A 433 4.19 10.27 -12.02
C THR A 433 4.79 10.57 -10.66
N GLU A 434 4.26 11.55 -9.95
CA GLU A 434 4.70 11.85 -8.59
C GLU A 434 3.53 11.78 -7.63
N PHE A 435 3.77 11.39 -6.39
CA PHE A 435 2.82 11.65 -5.33
C PHE A 435 3.49 12.28 -4.12
N TYR A 436 2.73 13.09 -3.40
CA TYR A 436 3.05 13.54 -2.08
C TYR A 436 2.22 12.78 -1.04
N GLY A 437 2.90 12.45 0.07
CA GLY A 437 2.31 11.80 1.21
C GLY A 437 3.39 11.36 2.21
N SER A 438 2.97 10.90 3.35
CA SER A 438 3.83 10.40 4.42
C SER A 438 3.29 9.09 4.99
N SER A 439 4.02 8.46 5.92
CA SER A 439 3.49 7.30 6.65
C SER A 439 2.22 7.65 7.42
N GLU A 440 2.09 8.90 7.83
CA GLU A 440 0.96 9.41 8.60
C GLU A 440 -0.24 9.79 7.72
N THR A 441 0.01 10.35 6.52
CA THR A 441 -1.07 10.84 5.64
C THR A 441 -1.48 9.85 4.54
N GLY A 442 -0.66 8.81 4.29
CA GLY A 442 -0.80 7.97 3.11
C GLY A 442 -0.56 8.77 1.83
N VAL A 443 -1.04 8.29 0.70
CA VAL A 443 -1.00 9.05 -0.56
C VAL A 443 -2.02 10.19 -0.50
N THR A 444 -1.58 11.42 -0.77
CA THR A 444 -2.39 12.63 -0.66
C THR A 444 -2.67 13.25 -2.02
N SER A 445 -1.63 13.71 -2.71
CA SER A 445 -1.73 14.26 -4.06
C SER A 445 -1.03 13.37 -5.07
N VAL A 446 -1.43 13.47 -6.34
CA VAL A 446 -0.81 12.75 -7.45
C VAL A 446 -0.66 13.68 -8.65
N LEU A 447 0.57 13.77 -9.18
CA LEU A 447 0.92 14.44 -10.43
C LEU A 447 1.03 13.40 -11.55
N LEU A 448 0.17 13.49 -12.53
CA LEU A 448 0.12 12.58 -13.68
C LEU A 448 0.76 13.23 -14.92
N ALA A 449 1.20 12.43 -15.88
CA ALA A 449 1.75 12.91 -17.14
C ALA A 449 0.83 13.91 -17.84
N ARG A 450 -0.46 13.64 -17.93
CA ARG A 450 -1.46 14.53 -18.53
C ARG A 450 -1.52 15.91 -17.87
N ASP A 451 -1.25 15.99 -16.56
CA ASP A 451 -1.37 17.25 -15.81
C ASP A 451 -0.31 18.27 -16.25
N TYR A 452 0.95 17.87 -16.39
CA TYR A 452 2.03 18.76 -16.82
C TYR A 452 2.15 18.85 -18.35
N GLN A 453 1.61 17.91 -19.11
CA GLN A 453 1.45 18.04 -20.57
C GLN A 453 0.43 19.12 -20.91
N GLU A 454 -0.67 19.18 -20.16
CA GLU A 454 -1.69 20.23 -20.32
C GLU A 454 -1.15 21.60 -19.91
N LYS A 455 -0.43 21.70 -18.79
CA LYS A 455 0.11 22.97 -18.25
C LYS A 455 1.54 22.73 -17.71
N PRO A 456 2.59 23.02 -18.52
CA PRO A 456 3.99 22.71 -18.15
C PRO A 456 4.46 23.27 -16.80
N GLY A 457 3.91 24.39 -16.33
CA GLY A 457 4.19 24.92 -14.99
C GLY A 457 3.89 23.94 -13.85
N ARG A 458 3.05 22.94 -14.07
CA ARG A 458 2.72 21.91 -13.07
C ARG A 458 3.85 20.92 -12.79
N TYR A 459 4.96 20.96 -13.55
CA TYR A 459 6.18 20.23 -13.15
C TYR A 459 6.72 20.66 -11.79
N ALA A 460 6.44 21.88 -11.34
CA ALA A 460 6.82 22.37 -10.01
C ALA A 460 5.87 21.91 -8.89
N SER A 461 4.69 21.36 -9.22
CA SER A 461 3.71 20.84 -8.27
C SER A 461 4.04 19.42 -7.84
N VAL A 462 3.60 19.03 -6.64
CA VAL A 462 3.55 17.63 -6.18
C VAL A 462 2.23 16.93 -6.54
N GLY A 463 1.42 17.56 -7.38
CA GLY A 463 0.20 17.02 -7.96
C GLY A 463 -1.10 17.59 -7.39
N ARG A 464 -2.19 17.13 -8.00
CA ARG A 464 -3.55 17.47 -7.56
C ARG A 464 -3.95 16.61 -6.40
N ILE A 465 -4.71 17.15 -5.46
CA ILE A 465 -5.28 16.39 -4.34
C ILE A 465 -6.29 15.37 -4.89
N ARG A 466 -5.95 14.07 -4.79
CA ARG A 466 -6.72 12.96 -5.37
C ARG A 466 -7.09 11.85 -4.40
N CYS A 467 -6.25 11.64 -3.36
CA CYS A 467 -6.37 10.48 -2.48
C CYS A 467 -6.66 10.82 -1.02
N ALA A 468 -6.84 12.10 -0.72
CA ALA A 468 -7.12 12.62 0.61
C ALA A 468 -8.00 13.87 0.52
N GLU A 469 -8.29 14.49 1.65
CA GLU A 469 -8.76 15.85 1.74
C GLU A 469 -7.63 16.70 2.33
N THR A 470 -7.19 17.74 1.60
CA THR A 470 -6.11 18.62 2.02
C THR A 470 -6.51 20.07 1.80
N LYS A 471 -6.20 20.92 2.75
CA LYS A 471 -6.46 22.36 2.70
C LYS A 471 -5.26 23.12 3.24
N ILE A 472 -5.14 24.38 2.83
CA ILE A 472 -4.09 25.28 3.31
C ILE A 472 -4.66 26.21 4.38
N PHE A 473 -4.00 26.26 5.53
CA PHE A 473 -4.46 26.99 6.69
C PHE A 473 -3.51 28.13 7.05
N ASP A 474 -4.04 29.31 7.20
CA ASP A 474 -3.32 30.48 7.69
C ASP A 474 -3.44 30.54 9.23
N GLU A 475 -2.33 30.30 9.91
CA GLU A 475 -2.29 30.30 11.38
C GLU A 475 -2.52 31.70 11.98
N ASP A 476 -2.10 32.76 11.28
CA ASP A 476 -2.20 34.13 11.77
C ASP A 476 -3.65 34.63 11.75
N SER A 477 -4.38 34.34 10.68
CA SER A 477 -5.78 34.73 10.56
C SER A 477 -6.77 33.70 11.13
N GLY A 478 -6.33 32.46 11.36
CA GLY A 478 -7.21 31.37 11.79
C GLY A 478 -8.20 30.91 10.72
N THR A 479 -7.91 31.14 9.43
CA THR A 479 -8.81 30.85 8.31
C THR A 479 -8.12 30.01 7.21
N TRP A 480 -8.93 29.42 6.32
CA TRP A 480 -8.42 28.72 5.14
C TRP A 480 -7.87 29.73 4.13
N CYS A 481 -6.68 29.43 3.56
CA CYS A 481 -6.06 30.26 2.55
C CYS A 481 -6.82 30.21 1.21
N PRO A 482 -6.94 31.34 0.49
CA PRO A 482 -7.36 31.33 -0.90
C PRO A 482 -6.26 30.72 -1.80
N PRO A 483 -6.59 30.33 -3.05
CA PRO A 483 -5.60 29.84 -4.01
C PRO A 483 -4.40 30.78 -4.13
N GLY A 484 -3.20 30.19 -4.23
CA GLY A 484 -1.92 30.91 -4.39
C GLY A 484 -1.33 31.47 -3.09
N LYS A 485 -2.04 31.45 -1.96
CA LYS A 485 -1.52 31.91 -0.67
C LYS A 485 -0.88 30.74 0.09
N ASP A 486 0.38 30.90 0.51
CA ASP A 486 1.08 29.95 1.38
C ASP A 486 0.48 29.88 2.79
N GLY A 487 0.50 28.68 3.36
CA GLY A 487 0.09 28.39 4.73
C GLY A 487 0.43 26.95 5.11
N LYS A 488 -0.07 26.50 6.24
CA LYS A 488 0.08 25.11 6.72
C LYS A 488 -0.71 24.14 5.86
N VAL A 489 -0.05 23.07 5.42
CA VAL A 489 -0.70 21.97 4.71
C VAL A 489 -1.36 21.04 5.72
N LEU A 490 -2.68 21.06 5.80
CA LEU A 490 -3.44 20.23 6.72
C LEU A 490 -4.19 19.14 5.96
N THR A 491 -4.13 17.90 6.45
CA THR A 491 -4.65 16.73 5.73
C THR A 491 -5.58 15.88 6.59
N ARG A 492 -6.66 15.39 5.98
CA ARG A 492 -7.53 14.31 6.48
C ARG A 492 -7.52 13.18 5.44
N SER A 493 -7.18 11.98 5.87
CA SER A 493 -7.12 10.78 5.01
C SER A 493 -7.50 9.55 5.81
N LEU A 494 -7.68 8.41 5.15
CA LEU A 494 -7.87 7.12 5.84
C LEU A 494 -6.74 6.88 6.86
N THR A 495 -5.50 7.18 6.48
CA THR A 495 -4.34 6.96 7.34
C THR A 495 -4.35 7.88 8.54
N THR A 496 -4.59 9.20 8.37
CA THR A 496 -4.60 10.14 9.51
C THR A 496 -5.69 9.83 10.53
N ILE A 497 -6.89 9.46 10.08
CA ILE A 497 -7.99 9.13 10.99
C ILE A 497 -7.80 7.78 11.70
N SER A 498 -6.98 6.89 11.14
CA SER A 498 -6.66 5.56 11.68
C SER A 498 -5.29 5.50 12.36
N LEU A 499 -4.59 6.64 12.45
CA LEU A 499 -3.21 6.72 12.92
C LEU A 499 -3.09 6.46 14.42
N ASN A 500 -2.05 5.70 14.79
CA ASN A 500 -1.55 5.62 16.14
C ASN A 500 -0.03 5.49 16.18
N TYR A 501 0.61 6.04 17.21
CA TYR A 501 2.03 5.89 17.48
C TYR A 501 2.24 4.96 18.68
N VAL A 502 3.05 3.92 18.48
CA VAL A 502 3.39 3.01 19.57
C VAL A 502 4.20 3.75 20.64
N GLY A 503 3.65 3.83 21.85
CA GLY A 503 4.33 4.41 23.00
C GLY A 503 4.49 5.93 23.02
N SER A 504 3.72 6.69 22.20
CA SER A 504 3.81 8.16 22.15
C SER A 504 2.46 8.82 21.82
N PRO A 505 1.40 8.61 22.64
CA PRO A 505 0.08 9.18 22.37
C PRO A 505 0.07 10.72 22.39
N GLU A 506 0.87 11.34 23.25
CA GLU A 506 0.99 12.81 23.36
C GLU A 506 1.52 13.45 22.06
N LYS A 507 2.41 12.76 21.36
CA LYS A 507 2.93 13.22 20.06
C LYS A 507 1.89 13.10 18.96
N LEU A 508 0.98 12.15 19.08
CA LEU A 508 -0.14 12.01 18.16
C LEU A 508 -1.12 13.17 18.34
N GLU A 509 -1.52 13.46 19.58
CA GLU A 509 -2.45 14.56 19.89
C GLU A 509 -1.92 15.91 19.41
N SER A 510 -0.63 16.18 19.64
CA SER A 510 0.01 17.45 19.24
C SER A 510 0.10 17.63 17.72
N ALA A 511 0.03 16.56 16.93
CA ALA A 511 0.02 16.62 15.48
C ALA A 511 -1.35 16.94 14.87
N PHE A 512 -2.41 16.92 15.68
CA PHE A 512 -3.77 17.28 15.23
C PHE A 512 -4.16 18.69 15.63
N LYS A 513 -4.73 19.42 14.66
CA LYS A 513 -5.37 20.72 14.88
C LYS A 513 -6.88 20.58 14.80
N LYS A 514 -7.58 21.07 15.82
CA LYS A 514 -9.05 21.17 15.80
C LYS A 514 -9.46 22.47 15.13
N ILE A 515 -10.13 22.37 13.99
CA ILE A 515 -10.67 23.52 13.24
C ILE A 515 -12.17 23.31 13.09
N GLY A 516 -12.95 24.13 13.77
CA GLY A 516 -14.39 23.88 13.93
C GLY A 516 -14.64 22.58 14.70
N ASN A 517 -15.39 21.65 14.09
CA ASN A 517 -15.68 20.33 14.66
C ASN A 517 -14.83 19.21 14.05
N GLU A 518 -13.80 19.55 13.27
CA GLU A 518 -12.97 18.59 12.54
C GLU A 518 -11.54 18.58 13.08
N LEU A 519 -10.94 17.38 13.12
CA LEU A 519 -9.51 17.18 13.38
C LEU A 519 -8.75 17.11 12.08
N TRP A 520 -7.71 17.93 11.94
CA TRP A 520 -6.81 18.00 10.79
C TRP A 520 -5.39 17.67 11.22
N PHE A 521 -4.75 16.80 10.47
CA PHE A 521 -3.35 16.42 10.72
C PHE A 521 -2.40 17.45 10.12
N ASP A 522 -1.43 17.93 10.91
CA ASP A 522 -0.35 18.82 10.51
C ASP A 522 0.98 18.04 10.49
N ASP A 523 1.55 17.77 9.33
CA ASP A 523 2.85 17.13 9.17
C ASP A 523 4.02 18.13 9.14
N GLY A 524 3.73 19.40 9.42
CA GLY A 524 4.71 20.48 9.52
C GLY A 524 5.13 21.09 8.20
N LEU A 525 4.39 20.87 7.11
CA LEU A 525 4.71 21.42 5.79
C LEU A 525 3.99 22.73 5.50
N LEU A 526 4.65 23.57 4.71
CA LEU A 526 4.12 24.82 4.17
C LEU A 526 3.92 24.68 2.66
N GLY A 527 2.89 25.35 2.14
CA GLY A 527 2.60 25.36 0.71
C GLY A 527 1.33 26.11 0.36
N HIS A 528 0.98 26.06 -0.91
CA HIS A 528 -0.28 26.61 -1.43
C HIS A 528 -0.91 25.66 -2.45
N MET A 529 -2.19 25.88 -2.72
CA MET A 529 -2.88 25.26 -3.86
C MET A 529 -3.18 26.31 -4.91
N ASP A 530 -3.07 25.93 -6.20
CA ASP A 530 -3.58 26.76 -7.29
C ASP A 530 -5.11 26.61 -7.43
N GLU A 531 -5.70 27.39 -8.38
CA GLU A 531 -7.14 27.37 -8.67
C GLU A 531 -7.64 26.02 -9.20
N ASP A 532 -6.74 25.22 -9.79
CA ASP A 532 -7.03 23.88 -10.31
C ASP A 532 -6.88 22.77 -9.24
N GLY A 533 -6.49 23.11 -7.99
CA GLY A 533 -6.30 22.20 -6.86
C GLY A 533 -4.99 21.42 -6.88
N PHE A 534 -3.96 21.94 -7.54
CA PHE A 534 -2.59 21.41 -7.50
C PHE A 534 -1.84 21.98 -6.30
N LEU A 535 -1.16 21.10 -5.57
CA LEU A 535 -0.39 21.45 -4.37
C LEU A 535 1.07 21.79 -4.75
N TYR A 536 1.55 22.90 -4.22
CA TYR A 536 2.94 23.34 -4.30
C TYR A 536 3.50 23.43 -2.89
N LEU A 537 4.56 22.68 -2.59
CA LEU A 537 5.23 22.71 -1.30
C LEU A 537 6.35 23.76 -1.32
N THR A 538 6.36 24.67 -0.34
CA THR A 538 7.29 25.80 -0.29
C THR A 538 8.26 25.74 0.89
N GLY A 539 8.02 24.86 1.87
CA GLY A 539 8.87 24.74 3.03
C GLY A 539 8.36 23.80 4.12
N ARG A 540 9.05 23.87 5.25
CA ARG A 540 8.73 23.14 6.47
C ARG A 540 8.77 24.08 7.67
#